data_37b7c0021688ed9ead90c4701025ad36
#
_entry.id   37b7c0021688ed9ead90c4701025ad36
#
_cell.length_a   1.000
_cell.length_b   1.000
_cell.length_c   1.000
_cell.angle_alpha   90.00
_cell.angle_beta   90.00
_cell.angle_gamma   90.00
#
_symmetry.space_group_name_H-M   'P 1'
#
loop_
_entity.id
_entity.type
_entity.pdbx_description
1 polymer ?
#
loop_
_entity_poly.entity_id
_entity_poly.type
_entity_poly.pdbx_seq_one_letter_code
_entity_poly.pdbx_strand_id
1 'polypeptide(L)'
;MTESAALDAEDRKIVTLARSARARNGVPEGAAVRDETGRTYVAGTVELASLQLSALRTAVAMAVASGAESLEAAAVVSGAEQVSPEDLAAVRDLGGAGTPVFLAGGDGEVRVRVEAG
;
A
#
# COMPACT_ATOMS: atom_id res chain seq x y z
N MET A 1 -19.82 -7.22 10.80
CA MET A 1 -19.18 -7.36 10.86
C MET A 1 -18.04 -7.30 11.00
N THR A 2 -18.08 -6.84 11.31
CA THR A 2 -17.06 -7.14 11.83
C THR A 2 -15.80 -7.34 11.12
N GLU A 3 -15.76 -7.37 9.81
CA GLU A 3 -14.52 -7.60 9.13
C GLU A 3 -13.51 -6.54 9.34
N SER A 4 -13.94 -5.31 9.43
CA SER A 4 -13.00 -4.24 9.73
C SER A 4 -12.41 -4.45 11.11
N ALA A 5 -13.17 -5.05 11.99
CA ALA A 5 -12.67 -5.36 13.32
C ALA A 5 -11.65 -6.50 13.27
N ALA A 6 -11.66 -7.27 12.19
CA ALA A 6 -10.74 -8.38 12.05
C ALA A 6 -9.37 -7.98 11.54
N LEU A 7 -9.17 -6.70 11.21
CA LEU A 7 -7.87 -6.22 10.74
C LEU A 7 -6.89 -6.28 11.91
N ASP A 8 -5.80 -7.03 11.74
CA ASP A 8 -4.87 -7.18 12.85
C ASP A 8 -4.02 -5.92 13.02
N ALA A 9 -3.26 -5.85 14.11
CA ALA A 9 -2.52 -4.66 14.48
C ALA A 9 -1.46 -4.28 13.43
N GLU A 10 -0.81 -5.29 12.84
CA GLU A 10 0.23 -5.01 11.85
C GLU A 10 -0.36 -4.48 10.55
N ASP A 11 -1.52 -4.97 10.15
CA ASP A 11 -2.19 -4.48 8.96
C ASP A 11 -2.75 -3.08 9.20
N ARG A 12 -3.32 -2.83 10.38
CA ARG A 12 -3.80 -1.50 10.74
C ARG A 12 -2.67 -0.49 10.74
N LYS A 13 -1.48 -0.91 11.16
CA LYS A 13 -0.32 -0.03 11.18
C LYS A 13 0.05 0.46 9.79
N ILE A 14 0.05 -0.42 8.77
CA ILE A 14 0.40 0.04 7.43
C ILE A 14 -0.68 0.93 6.83
N VAL A 15 -1.95 0.74 7.19
CA VAL A 15 -3.01 1.67 6.78
C VAL A 15 -2.76 3.05 7.41
N THR A 16 -2.42 3.09 8.68
CA THR A 16 -2.12 4.35 9.36
C THR A 16 -0.93 5.06 8.75
N LEU A 17 0.13 4.31 8.42
CA LEU A 17 1.32 4.89 7.79
C LEU A 17 0.99 5.45 6.41
N ALA A 18 0.19 4.73 5.63
CA ALA A 18 -0.23 5.19 4.31
C ALA A 18 -1.05 6.47 4.41
N ARG A 19 -1.94 6.53 5.38
CA ARG A 19 -2.76 7.72 5.61
C ARG A 19 -1.89 8.93 5.96
N SER A 20 -0.92 8.73 6.85
CA SER A 20 -0.02 9.80 7.26
C SER A 20 0.82 10.30 6.09
N ALA A 21 1.30 9.40 5.24
CA ALA A 21 2.10 9.80 4.09
C ALA A 21 1.30 10.67 3.13
N ARG A 22 0.06 10.29 2.86
CA ARG A 22 -0.81 11.07 1.98
C ARG A 22 -1.02 12.48 2.53
N ALA A 23 -1.36 12.56 3.81
CA ALA A 23 -1.65 13.86 4.45
C ALA A 23 -0.41 14.72 4.52
N ARG A 24 0.71 14.14 4.94
CA ARG A 24 1.95 14.90 5.14
C ARG A 24 2.49 15.45 3.84
N ASN A 25 2.39 14.68 2.76
CA ASN A 25 2.93 15.10 1.47
C ASN A 25 1.92 15.89 0.63
N GLY A 26 0.65 15.90 1.02
CA GLY A 26 -0.37 16.62 0.28
C GLY A 26 -0.60 16.07 -1.12
N VAL A 27 -0.53 14.75 -1.27
CA VAL A 27 -0.62 14.09 -2.58
C VAL A 27 -1.89 13.25 -2.66
N PRO A 28 -2.27 12.82 -3.88
CA PRO A 28 -3.52 12.05 -4.04
C PRO A 28 -3.56 10.73 -3.29
N GLU A 29 -2.41 10.07 -3.13
CA GLU A 29 -2.38 8.77 -2.48
C GLU A 29 -1.19 8.64 -1.55
N GLY A 30 -1.38 7.83 -0.51
CA GLY A 30 -0.29 7.34 0.32
C GLY A 30 -0.33 5.83 0.33
N ALA A 31 0.80 5.19 0.54
CA ALA A 31 0.88 3.74 0.56
C ALA A 31 1.94 3.27 1.53
N ALA A 32 1.78 2.04 1.99
CA ALA A 32 2.78 1.37 2.81
C ALA A 32 2.74 -0.11 2.51
N VAL A 33 3.91 -0.74 2.52
CA VAL A 33 4.02 -2.18 2.36
C VAL A 33 4.88 -2.74 3.49
N ARG A 34 4.65 -3.99 3.84
CA ARG A 34 5.42 -4.68 4.88
C ARG A 34 6.08 -5.89 4.24
N ASP A 35 7.41 -6.01 4.43
CA ASP A 35 8.15 -7.11 3.82
C ASP A 35 8.17 -8.34 4.74
N GLU A 36 8.85 -9.38 4.29
CA GLU A 36 8.90 -10.68 5.00
C GLU A 36 9.58 -10.60 6.36
N THR A 37 10.33 -9.53 6.61
CA THR A 37 11.01 -9.34 7.91
C THR A 37 10.20 -8.45 8.85
N GLY A 38 9.05 -7.95 8.39
CA GLY A 38 8.24 -7.03 9.16
C GLY A 38 8.61 -5.57 8.98
N ARG A 39 9.58 -5.26 8.13
CA ARG A 39 9.98 -3.89 7.85
C ARG A 39 8.95 -3.25 6.94
N THR A 40 8.67 -1.95 7.17
CA THR A 40 7.68 -1.22 6.39
C THR A 40 8.35 -0.16 5.51
N TYR A 41 7.73 0.07 4.35
CA TYR A 41 8.18 1.09 3.39
C TYR A 41 6.97 1.95 3.06
N VAL A 42 7.12 3.27 3.18
CA VAL A 42 6.00 4.21 3.14
C VAL A 42 6.29 5.25 2.06
N ALA A 43 5.30 5.56 1.23
CA ALA A 43 5.50 6.49 0.12
C ALA A 43 4.21 7.22 -0.21
N GLY A 44 4.37 8.40 -0.85
CA GLY A 44 3.26 9.11 -1.46
C GLY A 44 3.39 9.06 -2.98
N THR A 45 2.38 9.57 -3.67
CA THR A 45 2.40 9.70 -5.13
C THR A 45 3.61 10.52 -5.57
N VAL A 46 4.26 10.07 -6.63
CA VAL A 46 5.38 10.80 -7.25
C VAL A 46 4.92 11.34 -8.60
N GLU A 47 5.03 12.65 -8.77
CA GLU A 47 4.57 13.28 -10.00
C GLU A 47 5.59 14.31 -10.46
N LEU A 48 6.59 13.84 -11.19
CA LEU A 48 7.61 14.68 -11.79
C LEU A 48 7.46 14.59 -13.30
N ALA A 49 8.06 15.52 -14.01
CA ALA A 49 7.97 15.55 -15.47
C ALA A 49 8.48 14.24 -16.09
N SER A 50 9.54 13.67 -15.51
CA SER A 50 10.18 12.48 -16.07
C SER A 50 9.99 11.23 -15.19
N LEU A 51 9.20 11.33 -14.11
CA LEU A 51 9.00 10.16 -13.23
C LEU A 51 7.63 10.28 -12.58
N GLN A 52 6.75 9.38 -12.97
CA GLN A 52 5.39 9.35 -12.43
C GLN A 52 5.12 7.95 -11.90
N LEU A 53 4.87 7.86 -10.60
CA LEU A 53 4.59 6.59 -9.94
C LEU A 53 3.44 6.75 -8.97
N SER A 54 2.57 5.76 -8.91
CA SER A 54 1.58 5.70 -7.86
C SER A 54 2.29 5.52 -6.51
N ALA A 55 1.60 5.85 -5.44
CA ALA A 55 2.17 5.67 -4.10
C ALA A 55 2.52 4.21 -3.85
N LEU A 56 1.63 3.28 -4.22
CA LEU A 56 1.87 1.86 -3.95
C LEU A 56 3.04 1.32 -4.76
N ARG A 57 3.14 1.68 -6.02
CA ARG A 57 4.28 1.25 -6.84
C ARG A 57 5.58 1.82 -6.31
N THR A 58 5.56 3.04 -5.80
CA THR A 58 6.73 3.63 -5.17
C THR A 58 7.15 2.86 -3.93
N ALA A 59 6.18 2.50 -3.07
CA ALA A 59 6.49 1.73 -1.86
C ALA A 59 7.08 0.37 -2.22
N VAL A 60 6.55 -0.30 -3.24
CA VAL A 60 7.09 -1.58 -3.70
C VAL A 60 8.51 -1.39 -4.21
N ALA A 61 8.76 -0.33 -4.98
CA ALA A 61 10.10 -0.05 -5.50
C ALA A 61 11.09 0.17 -4.36
N MET A 62 10.67 0.88 -3.32
CA MET A 62 11.52 1.11 -2.14
C MET A 62 11.87 -0.19 -1.46
N ALA A 63 10.89 -1.09 -1.31
CA ALA A 63 11.12 -2.39 -0.69
C ALA A 63 12.14 -3.19 -1.48
N VAL A 64 11.95 -3.29 -2.80
CA VAL A 64 12.87 -4.01 -3.67
C VAL A 64 14.26 -3.41 -3.60
N ALA A 65 14.34 -2.08 -3.70
CA ALA A 65 15.63 -1.39 -3.68
C ALA A 65 16.35 -1.56 -2.35
N SER A 66 15.61 -1.86 -1.29
CA SER A 66 16.17 -2.06 0.05
C SER A 66 16.47 -3.53 0.35
N GLY A 67 16.22 -4.42 -0.60
CA GLY A 67 16.58 -5.83 -0.45
C GLY A 67 15.44 -6.74 0.01
N ALA A 68 14.20 -6.26 0.03
CA ALA A 68 13.07 -7.11 0.39
C ALA A 68 12.93 -8.24 -0.64
N GLU A 69 12.62 -9.44 -0.16
CA GLU A 69 12.46 -10.60 -1.01
C GLU A 69 10.99 -10.96 -1.23
N SER A 70 10.09 -10.47 -0.38
CA SER A 70 8.67 -10.71 -0.50
C SER A 70 7.91 -9.64 0.27
N LEU A 71 6.58 -9.66 0.15
CA LEU A 71 5.69 -8.78 0.89
C LEU A 71 4.67 -9.58 1.66
N GLU A 72 4.39 -9.15 2.89
CA GLU A 72 3.33 -9.74 3.70
C GLU A 72 1.99 -9.06 3.49
N ALA A 73 2.00 -7.75 3.20
CA ALA A 73 0.78 -6.99 3.03
C ALA A 73 1.09 -5.62 2.44
N ALA A 74 0.07 -5.00 1.86
CA ALA A 74 0.18 -3.66 1.29
C ALA A 74 -1.09 -2.87 1.63
N ALA A 75 -0.94 -1.55 1.76
CA ALA A 75 -2.07 -0.66 2.00
C ALA A 75 -1.92 0.58 1.15
N VAL A 76 -3.05 1.09 0.66
CA VAL A 76 -3.09 2.36 -0.06
C VAL A 76 -4.27 3.17 0.45
N VAL A 77 -4.04 4.45 0.70
CA VAL A 77 -5.06 5.41 1.10
C VAL A 77 -5.29 6.34 -0.09
N SER A 78 -6.52 6.36 -0.58
CA SER A 78 -6.85 7.02 -1.85
C SER A 78 -8.32 7.37 -1.91
N GLY A 79 -8.67 8.29 -2.77
CA GLY A 79 -10.07 8.56 -3.10
C GLY A 79 -10.65 7.61 -4.15
N ALA A 80 -9.81 6.74 -4.72
CA ALA A 80 -10.27 5.80 -5.73
C ALA A 80 -11.13 4.71 -5.10
N GLU A 81 -11.96 4.06 -5.91
CA GLU A 81 -12.85 3.00 -5.43
C GLU A 81 -12.23 1.62 -5.55
N GLN A 82 -11.14 1.49 -6.30
CA GLN A 82 -10.48 0.22 -6.53
C GLN A 82 -8.98 0.42 -6.59
N VAL A 83 -8.24 -0.62 -6.26
CA VAL A 83 -6.79 -0.64 -6.47
C VAL A 83 -6.56 -0.88 -7.96
N SER A 84 -5.68 -0.09 -8.56
CA SER A 84 -5.45 -0.21 -10.01
C SER A 84 -4.77 -1.52 -10.35
N PRO A 85 -4.99 -2.04 -11.58
CA PRO A 85 -4.33 -3.27 -12.01
C PRO A 85 -2.79 -3.16 -11.98
N GLU A 86 -2.25 -1.99 -12.30
CA GLU A 86 -0.81 -1.78 -12.28
C GLU A 86 -0.25 -1.89 -10.87
N ASP A 87 -0.98 -1.36 -9.90
CA ASP A 87 -0.58 -1.45 -8.50
C ASP A 87 -0.62 -2.89 -8.01
N LEU A 88 -1.67 -3.61 -8.34
CA LEU A 88 -1.79 -5.02 -7.97
C LEU A 88 -0.68 -5.85 -8.61
N ALA A 89 -0.34 -5.56 -9.86
CA ALA A 89 0.73 -6.27 -10.56
C ALA A 89 2.07 -6.09 -9.85
N ALA A 90 2.38 -4.87 -9.42
CA ALA A 90 3.63 -4.61 -8.71
C ALA A 90 3.70 -5.39 -7.40
N VAL A 91 2.61 -5.39 -6.63
CA VAL A 91 2.55 -6.15 -5.38
C VAL A 91 2.70 -7.64 -5.65
N ARG A 92 2.02 -8.14 -6.68
CA ARG A 92 2.07 -9.56 -7.03
C ARG A 92 3.48 -9.99 -7.43
N ASP A 93 4.19 -9.13 -8.18
CA ASP A 93 5.54 -9.45 -8.63
C ASP A 93 6.48 -9.73 -7.46
N LEU A 94 6.35 -8.98 -6.37
CA LEU A 94 7.24 -9.14 -5.23
C LEU A 94 6.66 -10.11 -4.20
N GLY A 95 5.38 -9.98 -3.89
CA GLY A 95 4.79 -10.71 -2.78
C GLY A 95 4.02 -11.97 -3.15
N GLY A 96 3.68 -12.12 -4.43
CA GLY A 96 2.88 -13.25 -4.88
C GLY A 96 1.39 -12.94 -4.92
N ALA A 97 0.65 -13.83 -5.58
CA ALA A 97 -0.77 -13.62 -5.86
C ALA A 97 -1.64 -13.48 -4.61
N GLY A 98 -1.25 -14.12 -3.52
CA GLY A 98 -2.04 -14.10 -2.29
C GLY A 98 -1.79 -12.91 -1.39
N THR A 99 -0.93 -11.98 -1.76
CA THR A 99 -0.59 -10.84 -0.91
C THR A 99 -1.82 -9.95 -0.74
N PRO A 100 -2.27 -9.69 0.50
CA PRO A 100 -3.43 -8.83 0.71
C PRO A 100 -3.09 -7.37 0.48
N VAL A 101 -4.03 -6.66 -0.14
CA VAL A 101 -3.93 -5.23 -0.41
C VAL A 101 -5.17 -4.57 0.15
N PHE A 102 -4.97 -3.60 1.05
CA PHE A 102 -6.06 -2.88 1.70
C PHE A 102 -6.18 -1.49 1.08
N LEU A 103 -7.38 -1.14 0.66
CA LEU A 103 -7.68 0.21 0.15
C LEU A 103 -8.53 0.93 1.19
N ALA A 104 -8.03 2.04 1.68
CA ALA A 104 -8.73 2.84 2.67
C ALA A 104 -8.96 4.25 2.14
N GLY A 105 -9.97 4.92 2.68
CA GLY A 105 -10.21 6.32 2.38
C GLY A 105 -9.36 7.24 3.25
N GLY A 106 -9.54 8.55 3.05
CA GLY A 106 -8.78 9.54 3.80
C GLY A 106 -9.01 9.49 5.31
N ASP A 107 -10.12 8.90 5.73
CA ASP A 107 -10.41 8.71 7.15
C ASP A 107 -9.70 7.49 7.76
N GLY A 108 -8.98 6.72 6.94
CA GLY A 108 -8.27 5.53 7.39
C GLY A 108 -9.13 4.29 7.50
N GLU A 109 -10.39 4.36 7.07
CA GLU A 109 -11.27 3.19 7.10
C GLU A 109 -11.06 2.33 5.87
N VAL A 110 -10.79 1.05 6.08
CA VAL A 110 -10.60 0.11 4.99
C VAL A 110 -11.94 -0.15 4.31
N ARG A 111 -11.99 0.08 3.01
CA ARG A 111 -13.21 -0.12 2.21
C ARG A 111 -13.13 -1.37 1.35
N VAL A 112 -11.92 -1.76 0.96
CA VAL A 112 -11.72 -2.89 0.06
C VAL A 112 -10.50 -3.66 0.51
N ARG A 113 -10.62 -4.99 0.52
CA ARG A 113 -9.47 -5.88 0.69
C ARG A 113 -9.46 -6.82 -0.50
N VAL A 114 -8.38 -6.82 -1.24
CA VAL A 114 -8.22 -7.74 -2.37
C VAL A 114 -6.88 -8.44 -2.24
N GLU A 115 -6.69 -9.49 -3.02
CA GLU A 115 -5.40 -10.13 -3.15
C GLU A 115 -4.76 -9.68 -4.45
N ALA A 116 -3.43 -9.67 -4.50
CA ALA A 116 -2.71 -9.09 -5.63
C ALA A 116 -2.90 -9.85 -6.94
N GLY A 117 -3.23 -11.13 -6.87
CA GLY A 117 -3.34 -11.94 -8.09
C GLY A 117 -4.62 -12.69 -8.28
#